data_b8d7bb03584062dee09ff99a4ce40075
#
_entry.id   b8d7bb03584062dee09ff99a4ce40075
#
_cell.length_a   1.000
_cell.length_b   1.000
_cell.length_c   1.000
_cell.angle_alpha   90.00
_cell.angle_beta   90.00
_cell.angle_gamma   90.00
#
_symmetry.space_group_name_H-M   'P 1'
#
loop_
_entity.id
_entity.type
_entity.pdbx_description
1 polymer ?
#
loop_
_entity_poly.entity_id
_entity_poly.type
_entity_poly.pdbx_seq_one_letter_code
_entity_poly.pdbx_strand_id
1 'polypeptide(L)'
;MEKIKYQVCIRCYTYNQSQYILDALNSFVNQKTNFPYVIVVVDDASTDGEPEIIRNFVDNQFSITDQTVAYSRDTEYANIIYAQHSNNKNCYIAAVLLKQNLYKEKDKKSEIVDEWRSQSKYEAICEGDDWWISDNKIQKQFDVLESHPEIDMCACGAIRMKEGKNIGSIQPSKEERILSVEETILGGGGFLATNSLMSRVTLYNDKYKFWKKIGLDFFYQIHGSLRGGIYYIPGCMVAYRVSATGSWSSSMKKNKGEHFFHIAKVQETLNLLNEETYFKYDDTIKRKLLKNYFQMFVLGFSNNLFREAFKETPFLGKIRIMYKITKNIF
;
A
#
# COMPACT_ATOMS: atom_id res chain seq x y z
N MET A 1 -17.58 16.69 -13.37
CA MET A 1 -16.54 16.48 -12.33
C MET A 1 -17.17 16.80 -11.00
N GLU A 2 -17.16 15.86 -10.06
CA GLU A 2 -17.55 16.15 -8.67
C GLU A 2 -16.62 17.24 -8.10
N LYS A 3 -17.18 18.08 -7.25
CA LYS A 3 -16.41 19.19 -6.66
C LYS A 3 -15.41 18.61 -5.66
N ILE A 4 -14.12 18.87 -5.83
CA ILE A 4 -13.07 18.50 -4.88
C ILE A 4 -13.40 19.14 -3.52
N LYS A 5 -13.61 18.28 -2.51
CA LYS A 5 -13.93 18.67 -1.13
C LYS A 5 -12.71 18.57 -0.24
N TYR A 6 -11.86 17.55 -0.48
CA TYR A 6 -10.62 17.30 0.27
C TYR A 6 -9.41 17.38 -0.66
N GLN A 7 -8.27 17.82 -0.13
CA GLN A 7 -7.03 17.68 -0.92
C GLN A 7 -6.49 16.27 -0.81
N VAL A 8 -6.60 15.64 0.36
CA VAL A 8 -6.07 14.29 0.60
C VAL A 8 -7.13 13.38 1.21
N CYS A 9 -7.28 12.19 0.66
CA CYS A 9 -7.95 11.04 1.27
C CYS A 9 -6.90 10.14 1.90
N ILE A 10 -6.97 9.90 3.19
CA ILE A 10 -6.14 8.91 3.88
C ILE A 10 -6.90 7.59 3.88
N ARG A 11 -6.43 6.59 3.14
CA ARG A 11 -7.03 5.26 3.12
C ARG A 11 -6.34 4.34 4.13
N CYS A 12 -7.15 3.83 5.08
CA CYS A 12 -6.71 2.87 6.07
C CYS A 12 -7.59 1.63 6.03
N TYR A 13 -7.05 0.50 5.56
CA TYR A 13 -7.70 -0.80 5.72
C TYR A 13 -7.19 -1.49 6.97
N THR A 14 -8.11 -2.13 7.69
CA THR A 14 -7.76 -2.83 8.93
C THR A 14 -8.59 -4.10 9.09
N TYR A 15 -8.03 -5.12 9.76
CA TYR A 15 -8.71 -6.36 10.09
C TYR A 15 -8.00 -7.07 11.25
N ASN A 16 -8.70 -7.23 12.39
CA ASN A 16 -8.19 -7.85 13.61
C ASN A 16 -6.86 -7.23 14.07
N GLN A 17 -6.83 -5.90 14.13
CA GLN A 17 -5.67 -5.10 14.52
C GLN A 17 -5.97 -4.19 15.72
N SER A 18 -6.88 -4.64 16.62
CA SER A 18 -7.35 -3.88 17.80
C SER A 18 -6.21 -3.31 18.66
N GLN A 19 -5.09 -4.01 18.75
CA GLN A 19 -3.90 -3.58 19.50
C GLN A 19 -3.08 -2.47 18.81
N TYR A 20 -3.34 -2.18 17.53
CA TYR A 20 -2.52 -1.27 16.72
C TYR A 20 -3.28 -0.06 16.19
N ILE A 21 -4.59 -0.21 15.92
CA ILE A 21 -5.39 0.77 15.17
C ILE A 21 -5.34 2.17 15.78
N LEU A 22 -5.21 2.30 17.11
CA LEU A 22 -5.10 3.61 17.75
C LEU A 22 -3.82 4.35 17.40
N ASP A 23 -2.70 3.66 17.16
CA ASP A 23 -1.45 4.28 16.71
C ASP A 23 -1.67 4.92 15.33
N ALA A 24 -2.34 4.19 14.41
CA ALA A 24 -2.70 4.69 13.08
C ALA A 24 -3.61 5.91 13.18
N LEU A 25 -4.77 5.78 13.83
CA LEU A 25 -5.78 6.83 13.93
C LEU A 25 -5.24 8.11 14.57
N ASN A 26 -4.49 7.99 15.68
CA ASN A 26 -3.84 9.14 16.33
C ASN A 26 -2.84 9.81 15.39
N SER A 27 -2.09 9.04 14.59
CA SER A 27 -1.12 9.60 13.64
C SER A 27 -1.79 10.40 12.52
N PHE A 28 -3.03 10.04 12.14
CA PHE A 28 -3.79 10.72 11.10
C PHE A 28 -4.43 12.02 11.59
N VAL A 29 -5.05 12.03 12.77
CA VAL A 29 -5.68 13.24 13.31
C VAL A 29 -4.67 14.30 13.72
N ASN A 30 -3.43 13.90 14.03
CA ASN A 30 -2.33 14.79 14.37
C ASN A 30 -1.66 15.45 13.17
N GLN A 31 -2.09 15.15 11.92
CA GLN A 31 -1.51 15.78 10.74
C GLN A 31 -1.83 17.28 10.70
N LYS A 32 -0.80 18.08 10.52
CA LYS A 32 -0.85 19.54 10.38
C LYS A 32 -0.91 19.93 8.91
N THR A 33 -2.06 20.43 8.47
CA THR A 33 -2.29 20.82 7.06
C THR A 33 -2.92 22.19 6.98
N ASN A 34 -2.68 22.89 5.87
CA ASN A 34 -3.41 24.12 5.50
C ASN A 34 -4.58 23.86 4.56
N PHE A 35 -4.99 22.58 4.41
CA PHE A 35 -6.08 22.12 3.55
C PHE A 35 -6.91 21.03 4.24
N PRO A 36 -8.18 20.84 3.82
CA PRO A 36 -9.03 19.76 4.33
C PRO A 36 -8.57 18.39 3.80
N TYR A 37 -8.61 17.39 4.69
CA TYR A 37 -8.37 15.97 4.37
C TYR A 37 -9.41 15.08 5.05
N VAL A 38 -9.62 13.90 4.51
CA VAL A 38 -10.52 12.89 5.06
C VAL A 38 -9.78 11.59 5.34
N ILE A 39 -10.00 11.04 6.53
CA ILE A 39 -9.56 9.72 6.95
C ILE A 39 -10.68 8.75 6.60
N VAL A 40 -10.41 7.75 5.75
CA VAL A 40 -11.34 6.67 5.44
C VAL A 40 -10.77 5.40 6.05
N VAL A 41 -11.23 5.07 7.27
CA VAL A 41 -10.87 3.82 7.93
C VAL A 41 -11.94 2.77 7.64
N VAL A 42 -11.51 1.64 7.07
CA VAL A 42 -12.40 0.52 6.72
C VAL A 42 -12.01 -0.70 7.54
N ASP A 43 -12.82 -0.99 8.52
CA ASP A 43 -12.73 -2.23 9.30
C ASP A 43 -13.41 -3.37 8.51
N ASP A 44 -12.64 -4.40 8.19
CA ASP A 44 -13.08 -5.53 7.33
C ASP A 44 -13.80 -6.64 8.11
N ALA A 45 -14.77 -6.24 8.96
CA ALA A 45 -15.53 -7.09 9.85
C ALA A 45 -14.64 -7.80 10.89
N SER A 46 -13.87 -7.04 11.62
CA SER A 46 -13.02 -7.55 12.72
C SER A 46 -13.84 -8.16 13.85
N THR A 47 -13.24 -9.15 14.52
CA THR A 47 -13.86 -9.90 15.63
C THR A 47 -13.10 -9.77 16.94
N ASP A 48 -12.06 -8.95 16.98
CA ASP A 48 -11.15 -8.77 18.12
C ASP A 48 -11.46 -7.51 18.97
N GLY A 49 -12.62 -6.88 18.75
CA GLY A 49 -13.03 -5.64 19.42
C GLY A 49 -12.57 -4.36 18.74
N GLU A 50 -11.94 -4.45 17.57
CA GLU A 50 -11.47 -3.29 16.81
C GLU A 50 -12.60 -2.33 16.40
N PRO A 51 -13.80 -2.78 15.94
CA PRO A 51 -14.89 -1.88 15.58
C PRO A 51 -15.32 -0.95 16.74
N GLU A 52 -15.35 -1.47 17.96
CA GLU A 52 -15.69 -0.70 19.18
C GLU A 52 -14.60 0.33 19.51
N ILE A 53 -13.33 -0.02 19.32
CA ILE A 53 -12.20 0.90 19.50
C ILE A 53 -12.31 2.07 18.50
N ILE A 54 -12.61 1.78 17.22
CA ILE A 54 -12.80 2.81 16.19
C ILE A 54 -14.00 3.70 16.53
N ARG A 55 -15.16 3.13 16.94
CA ARG A 55 -16.33 3.91 17.38
C ARG A 55 -16.00 4.84 18.53
N ASN A 56 -15.42 4.32 19.59
CA ASN A 56 -15.02 5.09 20.76
C ASN A 56 -14.02 6.21 20.41
N PHE A 57 -13.10 5.95 19.49
CA PHE A 57 -12.18 6.99 18.99
C PHE A 57 -12.93 8.11 18.28
N VAL A 58 -13.88 7.77 17.42
CA VAL A 58 -14.70 8.77 16.70
C VAL A 58 -15.56 9.57 17.67
N ASP A 59 -16.24 8.90 18.60
CA ASP A 59 -17.11 9.53 19.59
C ASP A 59 -16.35 10.54 20.49
N ASN A 60 -15.09 10.25 20.81
CA ASN A 60 -14.27 11.11 21.67
C ASN A 60 -13.57 12.26 20.92
N GLN A 61 -13.28 12.12 19.64
CA GLN A 61 -12.43 13.07 18.90
C GLN A 61 -13.22 13.93 17.90
N PHE A 62 -14.41 13.47 17.45
CA PHE A 62 -15.15 14.09 16.36
C PHE A 62 -16.52 14.62 16.81
N SER A 63 -17.01 15.64 16.10
CA SER A 63 -18.27 16.32 16.38
C SER A 63 -19.46 15.54 15.82
N ILE A 64 -19.75 14.36 16.36
CA ILE A 64 -20.78 13.42 15.86
C ILE A 64 -22.22 13.90 16.04
N THR A 65 -22.46 14.82 16.97
CA THR A 65 -23.80 15.39 17.25
C THR A 65 -24.15 16.59 16.36
N ASP A 66 -23.18 17.18 15.68
CA ASP A 66 -23.38 18.29 14.77
C ASP A 66 -23.76 17.80 13.38
N GLN A 67 -25.06 17.74 13.09
CA GLN A 67 -25.60 17.26 11.81
C GLN A 67 -25.20 18.11 10.59
N THR A 68 -24.57 19.26 10.78
CA THR A 68 -24.04 20.08 9.67
C THR A 68 -22.74 19.53 9.13
N VAL A 69 -21.98 18.76 9.94
CA VAL A 69 -20.68 18.21 9.63
C VAL A 69 -20.54 16.71 9.94
N ALA A 70 -21.63 16.05 10.38
CA ALA A 70 -21.65 14.64 10.70
C ALA A 70 -22.92 13.94 10.21
N TYR A 71 -22.78 12.65 9.88
CA TYR A 71 -23.91 11.76 9.64
C TYR A 71 -23.53 10.30 9.99
N SER A 72 -24.54 9.49 10.29
CA SER A 72 -24.44 8.04 10.36
C SER A 72 -25.36 7.41 9.32
N ARG A 73 -24.87 6.35 8.67
CA ARG A 73 -25.62 5.64 7.64
C ARG A 73 -25.42 4.14 7.79
N ASP A 74 -26.53 3.42 7.84
CA ASP A 74 -26.54 1.97 7.74
C ASP A 74 -26.81 1.57 6.29
N THR A 75 -25.92 0.79 5.72
CA THR A 75 -26.00 0.27 4.35
C THR A 75 -26.10 -1.25 4.36
N GLU A 76 -26.33 -1.87 3.21
CA GLU A 76 -26.28 -3.33 3.07
C GLU A 76 -24.95 -3.91 3.56
N TYR A 77 -23.82 -3.24 3.32
CA TYR A 77 -22.48 -3.78 3.55
C TYR A 77 -21.77 -3.21 4.77
N ALA A 78 -22.16 -2.02 5.25
CA ALA A 78 -21.41 -1.33 6.29
C ALA A 78 -22.29 -0.40 7.14
N ASN A 79 -21.85 -0.22 8.40
CA ASN A 79 -22.23 0.94 9.22
C ASN A 79 -21.17 2.01 9.00
N ILE A 80 -21.59 3.21 8.58
CA ILE A 80 -20.71 4.32 8.26
C ILE A 80 -20.98 5.45 9.24
N ILE A 81 -19.91 5.98 9.85
CA ILE A 81 -19.93 7.19 10.69
C ILE A 81 -19.01 8.20 10.02
N TYR A 82 -19.56 9.32 9.62
CA TYR A 82 -18.80 10.44 9.07
C TYR A 82 -18.90 11.65 10.00
N ALA A 83 -17.76 12.31 10.28
CA ALA A 83 -17.75 13.53 11.09
C ALA A 83 -16.50 14.38 10.86
N GLN A 84 -16.60 15.68 11.22
CA GLN A 84 -15.46 16.59 11.31
C GLN A 84 -14.83 16.50 12.70
N HIS A 85 -13.52 16.55 12.78
CA HIS A 85 -12.78 16.55 14.05
C HIS A 85 -13.13 17.79 14.90
N SER A 86 -13.32 17.61 16.20
CA SER A 86 -13.82 18.66 17.10
C SER A 86 -12.92 19.91 17.12
N ASN A 87 -11.58 19.69 17.12
CA ASN A 87 -10.60 20.77 17.24
C ASN A 87 -9.87 21.10 15.92
N ASN A 88 -9.68 20.12 15.04
CA ASN A 88 -9.02 20.33 13.75
C ASN A 88 -10.03 20.42 12.61
N LYS A 89 -10.40 21.62 12.21
CA LYS A 89 -11.43 21.85 11.17
C LYS A 89 -11.02 21.38 9.77
N ASN A 90 -9.76 21.04 9.55
CA ASN A 90 -9.29 20.43 8.31
C ASN A 90 -9.41 18.91 8.30
N CYS A 91 -9.63 18.26 9.44
CA CYS A 91 -9.68 16.81 9.58
C CYS A 91 -11.12 16.29 9.57
N TYR A 92 -11.41 15.34 8.69
CA TYR A 92 -12.66 14.60 8.63
C TYR A 92 -12.38 13.10 8.72
N ILE A 93 -13.36 12.34 9.22
CA ILE A 93 -13.29 10.88 9.24
C ILE A 93 -14.54 10.27 8.60
N ALA A 94 -14.34 9.18 7.88
CA ALA A 94 -15.36 8.22 7.50
C ALA A 94 -14.94 6.85 8.08
N ALA A 95 -15.53 6.47 9.20
CA ALA A 95 -15.37 5.16 9.78
C ALA A 95 -16.38 4.20 9.13
N VAL A 96 -15.88 3.26 8.35
CA VAL A 96 -16.65 2.27 7.59
C VAL A 96 -16.46 0.92 8.26
N LEU A 97 -17.46 0.46 8.99
CA LEU A 97 -17.44 -0.80 9.71
C LEU A 97 -18.22 -1.83 8.90
N LEU A 98 -17.50 -2.70 8.19
CA LEU A 98 -18.13 -3.70 7.32
C LEU A 98 -18.90 -4.75 8.14
N LYS A 99 -20.03 -5.22 7.60
CA LYS A 99 -20.86 -6.29 8.20
C LYS A 99 -20.36 -7.69 7.87
N GLN A 100 -19.51 -7.81 6.83
CA GLN A 100 -18.87 -9.06 6.41
C GLN A 100 -17.48 -8.77 5.86
N ASN A 101 -16.58 -9.74 5.96
CA ASN A 101 -15.22 -9.61 5.45
C ASN A 101 -15.20 -9.62 3.92
N LEU A 102 -14.66 -8.55 3.32
CA LEU A 102 -14.54 -8.36 1.87
C LEU A 102 -13.11 -8.56 1.37
N TYR A 103 -12.27 -9.31 2.07
CA TYR A 103 -10.87 -9.54 1.67
C TYR A 103 -10.72 -10.09 0.26
N LYS A 104 -11.65 -10.96 -0.16
CA LYS A 104 -11.68 -11.54 -1.50
C LYS A 104 -12.39 -10.65 -2.54
N GLU A 105 -13.14 -9.66 -2.12
CA GLU A 105 -13.93 -8.74 -2.94
C GLU A 105 -13.29 -7.35 -2.96
N LYS A 106 -12.02 -7.29 -3.37
CA LYS A 106 -11.20 -6.05 -3.31
C LYS A 106 -11.81 -4.88 -4.08
N ASP A 107 -12.44 -5.15 -5.21
CA ASP A 107 -13.09 -4.12 -6.04
C ASP A 107 -14.23 -3.46 -5.25
N LYS A 108 -15.09 -4.24 -4.61
CA LYS A 108 -16.20 -3.75 -3.78
C LYS A 108 -15.72 -2.91 -2.60
N LYS A 109 -14.64 -3.35 -1.94
CA LYS A 109 -14.04 -2.57 -0.86
C LYS A 109 -13.45 -1.25 -1.36
N SER A 110 -12.86 -1.25 -2.55
CA SER A 110 -12.38 -0.04 -3.22
C SER A 110 -13.51 0.91 -3.59
N GLU A 111 -14.63 0.40 -4.11
CA GLU A 111 -15.83 1.19 -4.46
C GLU A 111 -16.42 1.92 -3.24
N ILE A 112 -16.40 1.29 -2.06
CA ILE A 112 -16.85 1.94 -0.82
C ILE A 112 -15.97 3.15 -0.50
N VAL A 113 -14.67 3.07 -0.68
CA VAL A 113 -13.73 4.18 -0.46
C VAL A 113 -13.90 5.29 -1.50
N ASP A 114 -14.35 4.95 -2.71
CA ASP A 114 -14.52 5.91 -3.81
C ASP A 114 -15.47 7.06 -3.47
N GLU A 115 -16.39 6.87 -2.52
CA GLU A 115 -17.28 7.95 -2.04
C GLU A 115 -16.50 9.19 -1.58
N TRP A 116 -15.34 8.99 -0.95
CA TRP A 116 -14.50 10.11 -0.46
C TRP A 116 -13.26 10.32 -1.34
N ARG A 117 -12.71 9.25 -1.90
CA ARG A 117 -11.53 9.31 -2.78
C ARG A 117 -11.83 10.13 -4.04
N SER A 118 -13.00 9.95 -4.67
CA SER A 118 -13.41 10.72 -5.87
C SER A 118 -13.56 12.22 -5.60
N GLN A 119 -13.82 12.60 -4.35
CA GLN A 119 -13.88 13.99 -3.89
C GLN A 119 -12.51 14.53 -3.45
N SER A 120 -11.43 13.77 -3.63
CA SER A 120 -10.08 14.11 -3.21
C SER A 120 -9.14 14.23 -4.40
N LYS A 121 -8.08 15.02 -4.26
CA LYS A 121 -7.04 15.19 -5.29
C LYS A 121 -5.96 14.12 -5.18
N TYR A 122 -5.62 13.74 -3.94
CA TYR A 122 -4.60 12.76 -3.61
C TYR A 122 -5.13 11.69 -2.67
N GLU A 123 -4.53 10.51 -2.73
CA GLU A 123 -4.70 9.43 -1.75
C GLU A 123 -3.36 9.15 -1.05
N ALA A 124 -3.37 9.14 0.28
CA ALA A 124 -2.28 8.63 1.11
C ALA A 124 -2.71 7.31 1.74
N ILE A 125 -1.79 6.35 1.81
CA ILE A 125 -2.10 4.99 2.28
C ILE A 125 -1.42 4.74 3.63
N CYS A 126 -2.14 4.11 4.55
CA CYS A 126 -1.59 3.54 5.77
C CYS A 126 -2.53 2.45 6.28
N GLU A 127 -2.03 1.23 6.45
CA GLU A 127 -2.81 0.12 7.01
C GLU A 127 -2.90 0.25 8.54
N GLY A 128 -3.89 -0.42 9.16
CA GLY A 128 -4.21 -0.26 10.58
C GLY A 128 -3.12 -0.75 11.55
N ASP A 129 -2.15 -1.55 11.09
CA ASP A 129 -1.01 -2.01 11.88
C ASP A 129 0.23 -1.10 11.80
N ASP A 130 0.17 -0.04 10.97
CA ASP A 130 1.24 0.94 10.76
C ASP A 130 0.85 2.34 11.28
N TRP A 131 1.79 3.26 11.36
CA TRP A 131 1.50 4.65 11.74
C TRP A 131 2.49 5.65 11.14
N TRP A 132 2.13 6.93 11.18
CA TRP A 132 3.01 8.01 10.76
C TRP A 132 3.68 8.67 11.98
N ILE A 133 4.98 8.89 11.88
CA ILE A 133 5.76 9.51 12.96
C ILE A 133 5.96 11.02 12.75
N SER A 134 5.66 11.51 11.53
CA SER A 134 5.74 12.93 11.20
C SER A 134 4.35 13.54 11.10
N ASP A 135 4.09 14.61 11.85
CA ASP A 135 2.84 15.34 11.87
C ASP A 135 2.61 16.26 10.65
N ASN A 136 3.59 16.38 9.76
CA ASN A 136 3.53 17.16 8.53
C ASN A 136 3.75 16.32 7.25
N LYS A 137 3.60 14.99 7.36
CA LYS A 137 3.83 14.08 6.22
C LYS A 137 2.95 14.43 5.02
N ILE A 138 1.64 14.51 5.22
CA ILE A 138 0.72 14.74 4.09
C ILE A 138 0.83 16.16 3.54
N GLN A 139 1.18 17.16 4.37
CA GLN A 139 1.46 18.51 3.88
C GLN A 139 2.67 18.52 2.94
N LYS A 140 3.80 17.94 3.37
CA LYS A 140 5.03 17.90 2.55
C LYS A 140 4.83 17.14 1.23
N GLN A 141 4.16 16.00 1.27
CA GLN A 141 3.90 15.22 0.05
C GLN A 141 2.91 15.92 -0.89
N PHE A 142 1.92 16.62 -0.35
CA PHE A 142 1.01 17.47 -1.10
C PHE A 142 1.78 18.59 -1.83
N ASP A 143 2.63 19.35 -1.11
CA ASP A 143 3.42 20.46 -1.68
C ASP A 143 4.32 19.96 -2.82
N VAL A 144 4.96 18.80 -2.64
CA VAL A 144 5.78 18.17 -3.69
C VAL A 144 4.94 17.83 -4.93
N LEU A 145 3.79 17.15 -4.75
CA LEU A 145 2.97 16.75 -5.89
C LEU A 145 2.30 17.95 -6.59
N GLU A 146 2.01 19.05 -5.86
CA GLU A 146 1.56 20.29 -6.47
C GLU A 146 2.66 20.97 -7.31
N SER A 147 3.92 20.88 -6.86
CA SER A 147 5.07 21.46 -7.56
C SER A 147 5.53 20.62 -8.78
N HIS A 148 5.14 19.36 -8.83
CA HIS A 148 5.56 18.39 -9.86
C HIS A 148 4.36 17.77 -10.56
N PRO A 149 3.65 18.50 -11.43
CA PRO A 149 2.45 17.99 -12.10
C PRO A 149 2.71 16.80 -13.04
N GLU A 150 3.97 16.58 -13.44
CA GLU A 150 4.42 15.45 -14.25
C GLU A 150 4.58 14.14 -13.45
N ILE A 151 4.49 14.19 -12.12
CA ILE A 151 4.68 13.03 -11.21
C ILE A 151 3.35 12.64 -10.58
N ASP A 152 3.08 11.33 -10.54
CA ASP A 152 1.82 10.81 -9.98
C ASP A 152 1.95 10.31 -8.54
N MET A 153 3.17 10.00 -8.07
CA MET A 153 3.39 9.41 -6.76
C MET A 153 4.58 10.02 -6.03
N CYS A 154 4.41 10.27 -4.74
CA CYS A 154 5.45 10.67 -3.79
C CYS A 154 5.59 9.62 -2.69
N ALA A 155 6.81 9.39 -2.21
CA ALA A 155 7.13 8.48 -1.12
C ALA A 155 8.13 9.11 -0.15
N CYS A 156 8.22 8.56 1.07
CA CYS A 156 9.23 8.95 2.06
C CYS A 156 9.90 7.73 2.68
N GLY A 157 10.90 7.95 3.53
CA GLY A 157 11.52 6.88 4.29
C GLY A 157 10.61 6.34 5.39
N ALA A 158 10.83 5.07 5.77
CA ALA A 158 10.13 4.39 6.85
C ALA A 158 11.11 3.78 7.86
N ILE A 159 10.85 3.91 9.16
CA ILE A 159 11.49 3.06 10.17
C ILE A 159 10.79 1.70 10.20
N ARG A 160 11.56 0.65 10.51
CA ARG A 160 11.02 -0.70 10.70
C ARG A 160 10.94 -1.01 12.18
N MET A 161 9.73 -1.29 12.65
CA MET A 161 9.47 -1.57 14.06
C MET A 161 9.12 -3.04 14.26
N LYS A 162 9.73 -3.67 15.26
CA LYS A 162 9.38 -5.04 15.69
C LYS A 162 9.37 -5.08 17.21
N GLU A 163 8.26 -5.52 17.79
CA GLU A 163 8.10 -5.65 19.27
C GLU A 163 8.53 -4.36 20.00
N GLY A 164 8.09 -3.20 19.49
CA GLY A 164 8.40 -1.88 20.06
C GLY A 164 9.81 -1.35 19.80
N LYS A 165 10.68 -2.12 19.12
CA LYS A 165 12.06 -1.73 18.83
C LYS A 165 12.26 -1.35 17.37
N ASN A 166 13.05 -0.31 17.12
CA ASN A 166 13.51 0.02 15.77
C ASN A 166 14.57 -0.99 15.34
N ILE A 167 14.32 -1.69 14.22
CA ILE A 167 15.20 -2.72 13.63
C ILE A 167 15.80 -2.30 12.29
N GLY A 168 15.81 -1.00 11.99
CA GLY A 168 16.36 -0.44 10.76
C GLY A 168 15.33 0.38 9.99
N SER A 169 15.63 0.71 8.74
CA SER A 169 14.79 1.57 7.92
C SER A 169 14.66 1.05 6.48
N ILE A 170 13.63 1.55 5.78
CA ILE A 170 13.46 1.42 4.33
C ILE A 170 13.69 2.81 3.76
N GLN A 171 14.85 3.01 3.15
CA GLN A 171 15.26 4.28 2.57
C GLN A 171 16.08 4.01 1.29
N PRO A 172 15.44 4.07 0.10
CA PRO A 172 16.13 3.80 -1.18
C PRO A 172 17.18 4.86 -1.54
N SER A 173 17.11 6.05 -0.91
CA SER A 173 18.06 7.13 -1.09
C SER A 173 18.28 7.92 0.21
N LYS A 174 19.43 8.54 0.36
CA LYS A 174 19.71 9.52 1.41
C LYS A 174 19.37 10.94 0.97
N GLU A 175 19.17 11.14 -0.32
CA GLU A 175 18.91 12.42 -0.96
C GLU A 175 17.51 12.46 -1.55
N GLU A 176 16.95 13.66 -1.63
CA GLU A 176 15.73 13.94 -2.35
C GLU A 176 15.94 13.75 -3.84
N ARG A 177 15.14 12.92 -4.47
CA ARG A 177 15.26 12.61 -5.90
C ARG A 177 14.05 11.89 -6.47
N ILE A 178 14.02 11.79 -7.78
CA ILE A 178 13.08 10.95 -8.50
C ILE A 178 13.63 9.51 -8.58
N LEU A 179 12.86 8.54 -8.13
CA LEU A 179 13.11 7.11 -8.30
C LEU A 179 12.56 6.69 -9.65
N SER A 180 13.37 6.03 -10.47
CA SER A 180 12.95 5.62 -11.81
C SER A 180 11.98 4.42 -11.79
N VAL A 181 11.31 4.19 -12.91
CA VAL A 181 10.45 3.01 -13.12
C VAL A 181 11.27 1.73 -12.99
N GLU A 182 12.46 1.71 -13.56
CA GLU A 182 13.39 0.58 -13.54
C GLU A 182 13.84 0.24 -12.12
N GLU A 183 14.18 1.25 -11.32
CA GLU A 183 14.51 1.07 -9.88
C GLU A 183 13.31 0.48 -9.13
N THR A 184 12.10 0.97 -9.39
CA THR A 184 10.87 0.48 -8.76
C THR A 184 10.59 -0.99 -9.12
N ILE A 185 10.71 -1.36 -10.40
CA ILE A 185 10.56 -2.75 -10.87
C ILE A 185 11.60 -3.66 -10.20
N LEU A 186 12.87 -3.28 -10.18
CA LEU A 186 13.96 -4.11 -9.63
C LEU A 186 13.91 -4.19 -8.10
N GLY A 187 13.51 -3.12 -7.44
CA GLY A 187 13.41 -3.05 -5.97
C GLY A 187 12.39 -4.02 -5.39
N GLY A 188 11.24 -4.19 -6.05
CA GLY A 188 10.18 -5.10 -5.60
C GLY A 188 9.38 -4.55 -4.42
N GLY A 189 8.56 -5.40 -3.79
CA GLY A 189 7.62 -4.98 -2.76
C GLY A 189 8.21 -4.35 -1.50
N GLY A 190 9.50 -4.59 -1.23
CA GLY A 190 10.21 -3.98 -0.10
C GLY A 190 10.99 -2.71 -0.44
N PHE A 191 10.84 -2.17 -1.66
CA PHE A 191 11.57 -0.98 -2.11
C PHE A 191 11.11 0.29 -1.40
N LEU A 192 9.79 0.44 -1.26
CA LEU A 192 9.14 1.48 -0.49
C LEU A 192 8.14 0.85 0.48
N ALA A 193 7.96 1.44 1.64
CA ALA A 193 6.90 1.04 2.56
C ALA A 193 5.56 1.59 2.05
N THR A 194 4.50 0.77 2.08
CA THR A 194 3.16 1.13 1.58
C THR A 194 2.63 2.37 2.29
N ASN A 195 2.80 2.45 3.61
CA ASN A 195 2.36 3.59 4.42
C ASN A 195 3.13 4.89 4.17
N SER A 196 4.21 4.85 3.35
CA SER A 196 4.96 6.03 2.93
C SER A 196 4.39 6.73 1.69
N LEU A 197 3.49 6.08 0.96
CA LEU A 197 3.02 6.51 -0.35
C LEU A 197 1.92 7.57 -0.26
N MET A 198 1.96 8.51 -1.19
CA MET A 198 0.85 9.38 -1.59
C MET A 198 0.83 9.47 -3.11
N SER A 199 -0.36 9.36 -3.70
CA SER A 199 -0.52 9.42 -5.16
C SER A 199 -1.69 10.30 -5.59
N ARG A 200 -1.71 10.68 -6.87
CA ARG A 200 -2.88 11.32 -7.49
C ARG A 200 -4.03 10.32 -7.60
N VAL A 201 -5.24 10.73 -7.25
CA VAL A 201 -6.45 9.90 -7.40
C VAL A 201 -6.71 9.54 -8.87
N THR A 202 -6.25 10.34 -9.81
CA THR A 202 -6.37 10.07 -11.26
C THR A 202 -5.72 8.76 -11.70
N LEU A 203 -4.78 8.18 -10.93
CA LEU A 203 -4.22 6.85 -11.18
C LEU A 203 -5.27 5.75 -11.25
N TYR A 204 -6.39 5.87 -10.52
CA TYR A 204 -7.48 4.89 -10.53
C TYR A 204 -8.26 4.85 -11.85
N ASN A 205 -8.19 5.93 -12.63
CA ASN A 205 -8.86 6.09 -13.92
C ASN A 205 -7.95 5.77 -15.13
N ASP A 206 -6.75 5.28 -14.90
CA ASP A 206 -5.80 4.95 -15.95
C ASP A 206 -6.19 3.65 -16.68
N LYS A 207 -5.68 3.53 -17.91
CA LYS A 207 -5.90 2.39 -18.82
C LYS A 207 -5.22 1.10 -18.36
N TYR A 208 -4.17 1.19 -17.55
CA TYR A 208 -3.38 0.04 -17.12
C TYR A 208 -4.14 -0.88 -16.18
N LYS A 209 -4.11 -2.19 -16.45
CA LYS A 209 -4.81 -3.23 -15.70
C LYS A 209 -3.90 -4.09 -14.84
N PHE A 210 -2.60 -4.14 -15.17
CA PHE A 210 -1.63 -5.00 -14.48
C PHE A 210 -1.64 -4.80 -12.95
N TRP A 211 -1.72 -3.57 -12.47
CA TRP A 211 -1.61 -3.26 -11.05
C TRP A 211 -2.84 -3.72 -10.22
N LYS A 212 -4.01 -3.87 -10.86
CA LYS A 212 -5.22 -4.42 -10.24
C LYS A 212 -5.25 -5.95 -10.23
N LYS A 213 -4.52 -6.63 -11.15
CA LYS A 213 -4.61 -8.08 -11.39
C LYS A 213 -4.43 -8.92 -10.11
N ILE A 214 -3.46 -8.59 -9.27
CA ILE A 214 -3.21 -9.29 -7.99
C ILE A 214 -3.25 -8.37 -6.77
N GLY A 215 -3.46 -7.07 -6.96
CA GLY A 215 -3.66 -6.08 -5.90
C GLY A 215 -2.50 -6.01 -4.90
N LEU A 216 -1.26 -6.04 -5.39
CA LEU A 216 -0.05 -5.90 -4.58
C LEU A 216 0.47 -4.48 -4.63
N ASP A 217 0.94 -3.99 -3.49
CA ASP A 217 1.59 -2.68 -3.34
C ASP A 217 2.75 -2.48 -4.31
N PHE A 218 3.47 -3.56 -4.62
CA PHE A 218 4.55 -3.57 -5.61
C PHE A 218 4.09 -3.06 -6.98
N PHE A 219 2.95 -3.54 -7.47
CA PHE A 219 2.42 -3.10 -8.77
C PHE A 219 1.77 -1.73 -8.70
N TYR A 220 1.23 -1.35 -7.56
CA TYR A 220 0.78 0.02 -7.33
C TYR A 220 1.94 1.03 -7.36
N GLN A 221 3.08 0.69 -6.73
CA GLN A 221 4.30 1.51 -6.82
C GLN A 221 4.79 1.65 -8.26
N ILE A 222 4.84 0.54 -9.03
CA ILE A 222 5.23 0.59 -10.45
C ILE A 222 4.25 1.48 -11.22
N HIS A 223 2.94 1.29 -11.04
CA HIS A 223 1.93 2.09 -11.71
C HIS A 223 2.11 3.59 -11.44
N GLY A 224 2.28 3.96 -10.17
CA GLY A 224 2.54 5.35 -9.79
C GLY A 224 3.86 5.92 -10.32
N SER A 225 4.82 5.06 -10.70
CA SER A 225 6.11 5.49 -11.27
C SER A 225 6.08 5.70 -12.78
N LEU A 226 5.08 5.17 -13.50
CA LEU A 226 5.07 5.16 -14.99
C LEU A 226 5.11 6.56 -15.61
N ARG A 227 4.57 7.57 -14.92
CA ARG A 227 4.62 8.96 -15.35
C ARG A 227 5.58 9.74 -14.43
N GLY A 228 6.77 10.03 -14.93
CA GLY A 228 7.77 10.86 -14.27
C GLY A 228 8.57 10.20 -13.13
N GLY A 229 8.30 8.93 -12.78
CA GLY A 229 8.92 8.26 -11.63
C GLY A 229 8.17 8.50 -10.32
N ILE A 230 8.82 8.19 -9.18
CA ILE A 230 8.30 8.46 -7.83
C ILE A 230 9.19 9.53 -7.20
N TYR A 231 8.60 10.62 -6.77
CA TYR A 231 9.34 11.63 -5.99
C TYR A 231 9.61 11.09 -4.58
N TYR A 232 10.87 11.04 -4.20
CA TYR A 232 11.28 10.51 -2.91
C TYR A 232 11.79 11.63 -1.99
N ILE A 233 11.14 11.75 -0.83
CA ILE A 233 11.54 12.66 0.26
C ILE A 233 12.40 11.86 1.24
N PRO A 234 13.66 12.24 1.49
CA PRO A 234 14.54 11.54 2.43
C PRO A 234 14.07 11.73 3.88
N GLY A 235 14.54 10.83 4.74
CA GLY A 235 14.14 10.79 6.14
C GLY A 235 12.87 9.97 6.39
N CYS A 236 12.81 9.38 7.58
CA CYS A 236 11.70 8.51 7.96
C CYS A 236 10.54 9.35 8.50
N MET A 237 9.41 9.35 7.81
CA MET A 237 8.18 10.01 8.24
C MET A 237 7.11 9.01 8.70
N VAL A 238 7.36 7.72 8.51
CA VAL A 238 6.40 6.65 8.84
C VAL A 238 7.11 5.50 9.57
N ALA A 239 6.33 4.72 10.30
CA ALA A 239 6.76 3.51 10.96
C ALA A 239 6.02 2.31 10.35
N TYR A 240 6.78 1.32 9.88
CA TYR A 240 6.31 0.06 9.33
C TYR A 240 6.48 -1.04 10.36
N ARG A 241 5.38 -1.68 10.78
CA ARG A 241 5.40 -2.76 11.75
C ARG A 241 5.72 -4.10 11.08
N VAL A 242 6.86 -4.67 11.44
CA VAL A 242 7.33 -5.94 10.89
C VAL A 242 6.74 -7.10 11.68
N SER A 243 6.12 -8.05 10.97
CA SER A 243 5.54 -9.26 11.58
C SER A 243 4.41 -8.96 12.57
N ALA A 244 3.60 -7.94 12.31
CA ALA A 244 2.35 -7.72 13.02
C ALA A 244 1.50 -9.02 12.99
N THR A 245 0.77 -9.27 14.07
CA THR A 245 -0.14 -10.43 14.16
C THR A 245 -1.17 -10.33 13.02
N GLY A 246 -1.36 -11.42 12.28
CA GLY A 246 -2.28 -11.44 11.13
C GLY A 246 -1.73 -10.82 9.83
N SER A 247 -0.50 -10.25 9.83
CA SER A 247 0.04 -9.63 8.61
C SER A 247 0.27 -10.66 7.49
N TRP A 248 -0.03 -10.23 6.24
CA TRP A 248 0.17 -11.03 5.04
C TRP A 248 1.63 -11.50 4.88
N SER A 249 2.60 -10.65 5.19
CA SER A 249 4.03 -10.98 5.10
C SER A 249 4.44 -12.10 6.06
N SER A 250 3.80 -12.19 7.22
CA SER A 250 4.03 -13.26 8.19
C SER A 250 3.43 -14.58 7.72
N SER A 251 2.24 -14.55 7.09
CA SER A 251 1.60 -15.72 6.49
C SER A 251 2.45 -16.31 5.35
N MET A 252 2.91 -15.47 4.42
CA MET A 252 3.75 -15.89 3.28
C MET A 252 5.07 -16.54 3.70
N LYS A 253 5.68 -16.10 4.80
CA LYS A 253 6.90 -16.71 5.32
C LYS A 253 6.67 -18.11 5.88
N LYS A 254 5.49 -18.37 6.44
CA LYS A 254 5.14 -19.68 7.02
C LYS A 254 4.76 -20.71 5.97
N ASN A 255 4.12 -20.29 4.88
CA ASN A 255 3.65 -21.19 3.82
C ASN A 255 4.48 -21.02 2.53
N LYS A 256 5.54 -21.85 2.41
CA LYS A 256 6.45 -21.79 1.27
C LYS A 256 5.78 -22.18 -0.07
N GLY A 257 4.76 -23.04 -0.04
CA GLY A 257 4.00 -23.42 -1.22
C GLY A 257 3.17 -22.24 -1.76
N GLU A 258 2.44 -21.56 -0.89
CA GLU A 258 1.73 -20.33 -1.26
C GLU A 258 2.67 -19.26 -1.77
N HIS A 259 3.86 -19.10 -1.15
CA HIS A 259 4.86 -18.17 -1.62
C HIS A 259 5.34 -18.49 -3.03
N PHE A 260 5.53 -19.79 -3.36
CA PHE A 260 5.89 -20.22 -4.71
C PHE A 260 4.84 -19.80 -5.75
N PHE A 261 3.57 -20.13 -5.51
CA PHE A 261 2.49 -19.77 -6.43
C PHE A 261 2.26 -18.25 -6.49
N HIS A 262 2.50 -17.54 -5.40
CA HIS A 262 2.47 -16.09 -5.40
C HIS A 262 3.50 -15.48 -6.35
N ILE A 263 4.75 -15.98 -6.34
CA ILE A 263 5.80 -15.52 -7.27
C ILE A 263 5.39 -15.80 -8.72
N ALA A 264 4.76 -16.94 -9.01
CA ALA A 264 4.26 -17.23 -10.35
C ALA A 264 3.24 -16.18 -10.84
N LYS A 265 2.28 -15.80 -9.98
CA LYS A 265 1.32 -14.71 -10.29
C LYS A 265 2.01 -13.36 -10.48
N VAL A 266 3.05 -13.07 -9.70
CA VAL A 266 3.88 -11.86 -9.91
C VAL A 266 4.53 -11.86 -11.29
N GLN A 267 5.02 -13.01 -11.77
CA GLN A 267 5.63 -13.13 -13.10
C GLN A 267 4.63 -12.89 -14.23
N GLU A 268 3.42 -13.49 -14.14
CA GLU A 268 2.36 -13.23 -15.11
C GLU A 268 1.99 -11.74 -15.16
N THR A 269 1.96 -11.09 -14.00
CA THR A 269 1.64 -9.66 -13.90
C THR A 269 2.76 -8.78 -14.45
N LEU A 270 4.04 -9.17 -14.28
CA LEU A 270 5.18 -8.49 -14.91
C LEU A 270 5.16 -8.61 -16.44
N ASN A 271 4.73 -9.75 -16.98
CA ASN A 271 4.55 -9.90 -18.41
C ASN A 271 3.43 -8.99 -18.93
N LEU A 272 2.28 -8.92 -18.23
CA LEU A 272 1.20 -8.00 -18.57
C LEU A 272 1.66 -6.53 -18.52
N LEU A 273 2.42 -6.14 -17.49
CA LEU A 273 3.05 -4.81 -17.42
C LEU A 273 3.89 -4.54 -18.68
N ASN A 274 4.70 -5.52 -19.10
CA ASN A 274 5.55 -5.39 -20.29
C ASN A 274 4.75 -5.15 -21.57
N GLU A 275 3.67 -5.91 -21.75
CA GLU A 275 2.74 -5.76 -22.87
C GLU A 275 2.02 -4.40 -22.82
N GLU A 276 1.45 -4.02 -21.69
CA GLU A 276 0.71 -2.77 -21.52
C GLU A 276 1.59 -1.53 -21.66
N THR A 277 2.90 -1.66 -21.42
CA THR A 277 3.90 -0.59 -21.63
C THR A 277 4.62 -0.69 -22.96
N TYR A 278 4.10 -1.50 -23.91
CA TYR A 278 4.68 -1.69 -25.24
C TYR A 278 6.17 -2.06 -25.21
N PHE A 279 6.54 -2.95 -24.27
CA PHE A 279 7.91 -3.45 -24.07
C PHE A 279 8.96 -2.37 -23.73
N LYS A 280 8.52 -1.19 -23.30
CA LYS A 280 9.42 -0.08 -22.92
C LYS A 280 10.43 -0.47 -21.84
N TYR A 281 10.03 -1.37 -20.93
CA TYR A 281 10.85 -1.81 -19.78
C TYR A 281 11.32 -3.27 -19.90
N ASP A 282 11.35 -3.82 -21.11
CA ASP A 282 11.59 -5.24 -21.38
C ASP A 282 12.86 -5.78 -20.73
N ASP A 283 14.00 -5.10 -20.88
CA ASP A 283 15.27 -5.54 -20.27
C ASP A 283 15.20 -5.56 -18.73
N THR A 284 14.56 -4.57 -18.13
CA THR A 284 14.39 -4.49 -16.68
C THR A 284 13.47 -5.58 -16.17
N ILE A 285 12.37 -5.82 -16.87
CA ILE A 285 11.41 -6.88 -16.54
C ILE A 285 12.06 -8.25 -16.69
N LYS A 286 12.83 -8.52 -17.77
CA LYS A 286 13.59 -9.76 -17.93
C LYS A 286 14.57 -10.01 -16.78
N ARG A 287 15.26 -8.96 -16.32
CA ARG A 287 16.16 -9.05 -15.16
C ARG A 287 15.37 -9.39 -13.87
N LYS A 288 14.22 -8.79 -13.67
CA LYS A 288 13.34 -9.08 -12.53
C LYS A 288 12.78 -10.49 -12.57
N LEU A 289 12.28 -10.93 -13.73
CA LEU A 289 11.79 -12.29 -13.96
C LEU A 289 12.86 -13.32 -13.66
N LEU A 290 14.10 -13.09 -14.10
CA LEU A 290 15.21 -14.00 -13.81
C LEU A 290 15.49 -14.15 -12.31
N LYS A 291 15.40 -13.04 -11.55
CA LYS A 291 15.54 -13.06 -10.08
C LYS A 291 14.39 -13.85 -9.43
N ASN A 292 13.17 -13.68 -9.91
CA ASN A 292 12.00 -14.41 -9.42
C ASN A 292 12.08 -15.90 -9.76
N TYR A 293 12.51 -16.29 -10.96
CA TYR A 293 12.72 -17.69 -11.33
C TYR A 293 13.75 -18.37 -10.40
N PHE A 294 14.85 -17.66 -10.07
CA PHE A 294 15.79 -18.19 -9.12
C PHE A 294 15.17 -18.40 -7.72
N GLN A 295 14.36 -17.47 -7.27
CA GLN A 295 13.65 -17.59 -5.99
C GLN A 295 12.64 -18.76 -6.01
N MET A 296 11.85 -18.90 -7.07
CA MET A 296 10.97 -20.05 -7.25
C MET A 296 11.70 -21.37 -7.24
N PHE A 297 12.85 -21.44 -7.90
CA PHE A 297 13.68 -22.64 -7.92
C PHE A 297 14.12 -23.03 -6.51
N VAL A 298 14.62 -22.07 -5.72
CA VAL A 298 15.02 -22.32 -4.32
C VAL A 298 13.84 -22.79 -3.47
N LEU A 299 12.68 -22.15 -3.60
CA LEU A 299 11.46 -22.53 -2.89
C LEU A 299 10.93 -23.88 -3.35
N GLY A 300 10.93 -24.15 -4.65
CA GLY A 300 10.51 -25.41 -5.26
C GLY A 300 11.35 -26.59 -4.79
N PHE A 301 12.65 -26.41 -4.68
CA PHE A 301 13.56 -27.42 -4.16
C PHE A 301 13.24 -27.77 -2.70
N SER A 302 12.95 -26.77 -1.88
CA SER A 302 12.63 -26.95 -0.46
C SER A 302 11.23 -27.53 -0.19
N ASN A 303 10.35 -27.61 -1.21
CA ASN A 303 8.93 -28.02 -1.07
C ASN A 303 8.52 -29.15 -2.01
N ASN A 304 9.47 -29.86 -2.64
CA ASN A 304 9.19 -30.86 -3.67
C ASN A 304 8.45 -30.34 -4.93
N LEU A 305 8.42 -29.04 -5.14
CA LEU A 305 7.82 -28.38 -6.32
C LEU A 305 8.87 -28.11 -7.43
N PHE A 306 10.00 -28.79 -7.36
CA PHE A 306 11.12 -28.60 -8.28
C PHE A 306 10.74 -28.77 -9.75
N ARG A 307 9.91 -29.79 -10.07
CA ARG A 307 9.47 -30.04 -11.44
C ARG A 307 8.66 -28.89 -12.01
N GLU A 308 7.77 -28.29 -11.20
CA GLU A 308 6.95 -27.16 -11.59
C GLU A 308 7.80 -25.90 -11.76
N ALA A 309 8.68 -25.60 -10.81
CA ALA A 309 9.62 -24.48 -10.91
C ALA A 309 10.50 -24.58 -12.15
N PHE A 310 11.00 -25.79 -12.47
CA PHE A 310 11.83 -26.02 -13.64
C PHE A 310 11.05 -25.95 -14.94
N LYS A 311 9.79 -26.39 -14.96
CA LYS A 311 8.89 -26.28 -16.12
C LYS A 311 8.59 -24.83 -16.48
N GLU A 312 8.27 -24.02 -15.49
CA GLU A 312 7.92 -22.59 -15.66
C GLU A 312 9.13 -21.71 -16.04
N THR A 313 10.38 -22.19 -15.83
CA THR A 313 11.57 -21.39 -16.10
C THR A 313 11.96 -21.44 -17.59
N PRO A 314 12.11 -20.31 -18.29
CA PRO A 314 12.62 -20.28 -19.67
C PRO A 314 14.00 -20.92 -19.78
N PHE A 315 14.33 -21.47 -20.97
CA PHE A 315 15.58 -22.21 -21.22
C PHE A 315 16.86 -21.47 -20.80
N LEU A 316 16.97 -20.18 -21.16
CA LEU A 316 18.11 -19.34 -20.73
C LEU A 316 18.16 -19.12 -19.23
N GLY A 317 17.00 -19.05 -18.57
CA GLY A 317 16.89 -18.97 -17.12
C GLY A 317 17.39 -20.26 -16.45
N LYS A 318 17.07 -21.43 -17.01
CA LYS A 318 17.55 -22.74 -16.54
C LYS A 318 19.09 -22.82 -16.56
N ILE A 319 19.71 -22.40 -17.65
CA ILE A 319 21.17 -22.39 -17.78
C ILE A 319 21.81 -21.46 -16.74
N ARG A 320 21.28 -20.25 -16.55
CA ARG A 320 21.81 -19.29 -15.56
C ARG A 320 21.62 -19.76 -14.11
N ILE A 321 20.51 -20.42 -13.81
CA ILE A 321 20.26 -21.02 -12.49
C ILE A 321 21.25 -22.14 -12.23
N MET A 322 21.45 -23.04 -13.20
CA MET A 322 22.42 -24.14 -13.10
C MET A 322 23.85 -23.60 -12.92
N TYR A 323 24.25 -22.58 -13.67
CA TYR A 323 25.56 -21.92 -13.51
C TYR A 323 25.76 -21.31 -12.12
N LYS A 324 24.74 -20.64 -11.55
CA LYS A 324 24.82 -20.11 -10.18
C LYS A 324 24.88 -21.19 -9.11
N ILE A 325 24.16 -22.29 -9.29
CA ILE A 325 24.20 -23.44 -8.36
C ILE A 325 25.57 -24.03 -8.38
N THR A 326 26.17 -24.33 -9.56
CA THR A 326 27.51 -24.87 -9.68
C THR A 326 28.59 -23.97 -9.07
N LYS A 327 28.45 -22.65 -9.21
CA LYS A 327 29.39 -21.66 -8.66
C LYS A 327 29.30 -21.48 -7.13
N ASN A 328 28.21 -21.89 -6.49
CA ASN A 328 28.01 -21.82 -5.03
C ASN A 328 28.20 -23.17 -4.32
N ILE A 329 28.41 -24.26 -5.08
CA ILE A 329 28.70 -25.60 -4.54
C ILE A 329 30.21 -25.92 -4.59
N PHE A 330 30.95 -25.17 -5.39
CA PHE A 330 32.42 -25.20 -5.51
C PHE A 330 32.99 -23.80 -5.21
#